data_058fd6e0d23b5830dfd5110eca0159b8
#
_entry.id   058fd6e0d23b5830dfd5110eca0159b8
#
_cell.length_a   1.000
_cell.length_b   1.000
_cell.length_c   1.000
_cell.angle_alpha   90.00
_cell.angle_beta   90.00
_cell.angle_gamma   90.00
#
_symmetry.space_group_name_H-M   'P 1'
#
loop_
_entity.id
_entity.type
_entity.pdbx_description
1 polymer ?
#
loop_
_entity_poly.entity_id
_entity_poly.type
_entity_poly.pdbx_seq_one_letter_code
_entity_poly.pdbx_strand_id
1 'polypeptide(L)'
;MVGSSGTSRRTFMTGTAAVGGTTVLGTTPTAQAAAQAPRARVPASVAVLGGGVAGLTAAHELAERGFRVTVYERRALGGKARSMGVPGSARGGRRELPAEHGFRFIPGIYHNLPDTMRRIPFPGNANGVWDNLVAPSEMSFARTGREDVRLPLPWPGHQPPDLTLDDVRRALTAVMETARGIPPHEAAYFVNRVLVFLTSCDERRNEVWENTPWWEYVGAERMSRDYQRLLAVGVTRNIVATKAEEASTRTVASLLEAFVFNGLGRGADGPLDRILNAPTNEAWIDPWVAHLTSLGVEFEVGPTVREVLYDGDRVSGALLTDPAGHTRTVTADHYVCAMPVEHARRTWGTALRAADPQLARCDKLETDWMTGIQFYLTESAPLLDGHLNCVDSPWALTAIQQAGHWPERDFPADYGDGAAVDCLSVDISEWDRPGILYGRTAKQCTRTEVAKEVWAQLKAALNDTGKVVLRDSALHSWFLDPGVDGIGTPNPVNEDELLIHPVGTFHNRPTARTEIPNFFLAGDYVCVDIDLATMEGANASARAAVNALLDHVGSGAPRCTITPLYRAPEFEVLKRHDRTRHRWGLPNALDLG
;
A
#
# COMPACT_ATOMS: atom_id res chain seq x y z
N MET A 1 17.33 57.04 -15.01
CA MET A 1 17.09 58.14 -14.09
C MET A 1 16.65 57.51 -12.79
N VAL A 2 17.57 57.47 -11.83
CA VAL A 2 17.53 58.21 -10.55
C VAL A 2 16.36 57.76 -9.67
N GLY A 3 16.47 57.26 -8.48
CA GLY A 3 17.54 57.15 -7.49
C GLY A 3 16.94 56.66 -6.20
N SER A 4 17.75 56.03 -5.44
CA SER A 4 18.27 56.24 -4.06
C SER A 4 17.30 55.92 -2.93
N SER A 5 17.66 55.02 -2.09
CA SER A 5 18.53 54.99 -0.89
C SER A 5 17.75 55.16 0.42
N GLY A 6 18.13 54.37 1.42
CA GLY A 6 17.79 54.66 2.80
C GLY A 6 18.11 53.53 3.79
N THR A 7 19.39 53.39 4.13
CA THR A 7 19.94 52.68 5.30
C THR A 7 19.55 53.33 6.60
N SER A 8 19.33 52.58 7.69
CA SER A 8 19.67 53.04 9.04
C SER A 8 20.04 51.89 9.99
N ARG A 9 21.31 51.93 10.39
CA ARG A 9 21.91 51.25 11.56
C ARG A 9 21.66 52.05 12.83
N ARG A 10 21.61 51.39 13.98
CA ARG A 10 22.13 51.84 15.31
C ARG A 10 22.16 50.64 16.24
N THR A 11 23.23 50.05 16.66
CA THR A 11 24.48 50.33 17.36
C THR A 11 24.31 50.79 18.83
N PHE A 12 24.83 49.94 19.73
CA PHE A 12 25.51 50.11 21.01
C PHE A 12 24.80 50.79 22.23
N MET A 13 24.88 50.08 23.36
CA MET A 13 25.60 50.64 24.51
C MET A 13 26.08 49.54 25.47
N THR A 14 27.39 49.56 25.70
CA THR A 14 28.19 48.98 26.78
C THR A 14 28.04 49.76 28.07
N GLY A 15 28.10 49.07 29.23
CA GLY A 15 28.24 49.70 30.53
C GLY A 15 29.07 48.82 31.46
N THR A 16 30.23 49.34 31.81
CA THR A 16 31.30 48.72 32.62
C THR A 16 31.22 49.13 34.11
N ALA A 17 31.54 48.17 34.97
CA ALA A 17 32.36 48.21 36.21
C ALA A 17 31.92 49.01 37.46
N ALA A 18 32.00 48.31 38.58
CA ALA A 18 32.79 48.80 39.72
C ALA A 18 33.07 47.69 40.75
N VAL A 19 34.28 47.75 41.27
CA VAL A 19 35.00 46.86 42.17
C VAL A 19 34.61 47.13 43.62
N GLY A 20 34.60 46.13 44.50
CA GLY A 20 34.60 46.26 45.94
C GLY A 20 34.96 44.97 46.64
N GLY A 21 36.10 44.97 47.29
CA GLY A 21 36.79 43.79 47.83
C GLY A 21 36.51 43.45 49.30
N THR A 22 37.17 42.29 49.66
CA THR A 22 37.50 41.79 51.01
C THR A 22 36.38 41.08 51.77
N THR A 23 36.53 39.81 52.09
CA THR A 23 37.38 39.23 53.19
C THR A 23 37.34 37.69 53.11
N VAL A 24 38.51 37.10 53.42
CA VAL A 24 38.77 35.68 53.50
C VAL A 24 38.21 35.10 54.80
N LEU A 25 37.43 34.00 54.70
CA LEU A 25 37.34 33.01 55.78
C LEU A 25 37.32 31.61 55.14
N GLY A 26 38.32 30.83 55.54
CA GLY A 26 38.54 29.48 55.01
C GLY A 26 37.44 28.51 55.39
N THR A 27 37.06 27.70 54.41
CA THR A 27 36.33 26.48 54.64
C THR A 27 36.98 25.35 53.81
N THR A 28 37.23 24.26 54.47
CA THR A 28 37.76 22.98 54.00
C THR A 28 37.14 22.50 52.68
N PRO A 29 37.90 21.90 51.76
CA PRO A 29 37.34 21.36 50.54
C PRO A 29 36.50 20.12 50.84
N THR A 30 35.20 20.21 50.77
CA THR A 30 34.31 19.06 50.59
C THR A 30 34.61 18.44 49.24
N ALA A 31 34.98 17.17 49.25
CA ALA A 31 35.19 16.37 48.06
C ALA A 31 33.88 16.41 47.19
N GLN A 32 33.92 17.17 46.11
CA GLN A 32 32.90 17.19 45.09
C GLN A 32 32.96 15.80 44.41
N ALA A 33 31.93 14.97 44.65
CA ALA A 33 31.75 13.73 43.94
C ALA A 33 31.70 14.06 42.44
N ALA A 34 32.69 13.59 41.70
CA ALA A 34 32.71 13.70 40.25
C ALA A 34 31.42 13.04 39.73
N ALA A 35 30.52 13.86 39.20
CA ALA A 35 29.38 13.37 38.45
C ALA A 35 29.92 12.44 37.34
N GLN A 36 29.69 11.16 37.47
CA GLN A 36 30.03 10.21 36.43
C GLN A 36 29.33 10.64 35.18
N ALA A 37 30.06 10.93 34.10
CA ALA A 37 29.51 11.16 32.78
C ALA A 37 28.51 10.03 32.49
N PRO A 38 27.31 10.35 31.96
CA PRO A 38 26.31 9.34 31.65
C PRO A 38 27.01 8.28 30.76
N ARG A 39 27.08 7.05 31.25
CA ARG A 39 27.56 5.91 30.44
C ARG A 39 26.71 5.93 29.17
N ALA A 40 27.35 5.94 28.01
CA ALA A 40 26.67 5.77 26.73
C ALA A 40 25.73 4.56 26.85
N ARG A 41 24.43 4.80 26.87
CA ARG A 41 23.43 3.72 26.90
C ARG A 41 23.65 2.90 25.65
N VAL A 42 23.91 1.61 25.78
CA VAL A 42 23.92 0.70 24.63
C VAL A 42 22.59 0.84 23.93
N PRO A 43 22.56 1.11 22.61
CA PRO A 43 21.30 1.23 21.89
C PRO A 43 20.42 0.02 22.11
N ALA A 44 19.14 0.22 22.41
CA ALA A 44 18.19 -0.88 22.57
C ALA A 44 18.08 -1.68 21.27
N SER A 45 17.95 -3.00 21.40
CA SER A 45 17.82 -3.94 20.30
C SER A 45 16.35 -4.14 19.93
N VAL A 46 16.07 -4.20 18.62
CA VAL A 46 14.73 -4.46 18.10
C VAL A 46 14.78 -5.60 17.09
N ALA A 47 13.99 -6.64 17.34
CA ALA A 47 13.73 -7.71 16.39
C ALA A 47 12.49 -7.35 15.56
N VAL A 48 12.66 -7.20 14.25
CA VAL A 48 11.58 -6.98 13.29
C VAL A 48 11.25 -8.32 12.63
N LEU A 49 10.02 -8.79 12.84
CA LEU A 49 9.56 -10.09 12.36
C LEU A 49 8.75 -9.91 11.07
N GLY A 50 9.40 -10.15 9.92
CA GLY A 50 8.89 -9.89 8.57
C GLY A 50 9.66 -8.78 7.85
N GLY A 51 10.12 -9.04 6.62
CA GLY A 51 10.94 -8.15 5.80
C GLY A 51 10.19 -7.51 4.61
N GLY A 52 8.85 -7.39 4.70
CA GLY A 52 8.03 -6.65 3.76
C GLY A 52 8.12 -5.13 3.95
N VAL A 53 7.28 -4.35 3.24
CA VAL A 53 7.27 -2.87 3.32
C VAL A 53 7.14 -2.38 4.76
N ALA A 54 6.29 -3.00 5.58
CA ALA A 54 6.13 -2.64 6.99
C ALA A 54 7.42 -2.87 7.78
N GLY A 55 8.06 -4.03 7.61
CA GLY A 55 9.30 -4.36 8.32
C GLY A 55 10.47 -3.48 7.89
N LEU A 56 10.64 -3.24 6.59
CA LEU A 56 11.67 -2.34 6.06
C LEU A 56 11.43 -0.89 6.54
N THR A 57 10.18 -0.44 6.61
CA THR A 57 9.84 0.89 7.15
C THR A 57 10.17 0.97 8.64
N ALA A 58 9.77 -0.03 9.44
CA ALA A 58 10.08 -0.04 10.87
C ALA A 58 11.59 -0.04 11.09
N ALA A 59 12.34 -0.83 10.32
CA ALA A 59 13.80 -0.88 10.39
C ALA A 59 14.43 0.48 10.02
N HIS A 60 13.93 1.14 8.96
CA HIS A 60 14.39 2.46 8.53
C HIS A 60 14.20 3.50 9.65
N GLU A 61 12.98 3.63 10.13
CA GLU A 61 12.63 4.63 11.15
C GLU A 61 13.38 4.37 12.49
N LEU A 62 13.59 3.10 12.87
CA LEU A 62 14.32 2.75 14.07
C LEU A 62 15.83 2.97 13.93
N ALA A 63 16.43 2.59 12.79
CA ALA A 63 17.85 2.77 12.55
C ALA A 63 18.27 4.25 12.54
N GLU A 64 17.49 5.11 11.87
CA GLU A 64 17.71 6.57 11.89
C GLU A 64 17.62 7.18 13.31
N ARG A 65 16.94 6.49 14.23
CA ARG A 65 16.80 6.90 15.65
C ARG A 65 17.76 6.18 16.58
N GLY A 66 18.76 5.46 16.03
CA GLY A 66 19.87 4.87 16.75
C GLY A 66 19.56 3.56 17.47
N PHE A 67 18.51 2.85 17.11
CA PHE A 67 18.26 1.49 17.58
C PHE A 67 19.11 0.48 16.81
N ARG A 68 19.46 -0.63 17.44
CA ARG A 68 20.05 -1.79 16.77
C ARG A 68 18.92 -2.67 16.26
N VAL A 69 18.84 -2.85 14.94
CA VAL A 69 17.73 -3.54 14.31
C VAL A 69 18.22 -4.78 13.59
N THR A 70 17.55 -5.92 13.84
CA THR A 70 17.69 -7.14 13.05
C THR A 70 16.32 -7.50 12.46
N VAL A 71 16.26 -7.66 11.15
CA VAL A 71 15.05 -8.06 10.39
C VAL A 71 15.13 -9.55 10.07
N TYR A 72 14.09 -10.30 10.43
CA TYR A 72 13.95 -11.73 10.13
C TYR A 72 12.90 -11.93 9.04
N GLU A 73 13.32 -12.49 7.90
CA GLU A 73 12.45 -12.71 6.74
C GLU A 73 12.55 -14.17 6.24
N ARG A 74 11.41 -14.80 6.01
CA ARG A 74 11.35 -16.23 5.64
C ARG A 74 11.82 -16.53 4.21
N ARG A 75 11.61 -15.62 3.24
CA ARG A 75 11.86 -15.86 1.81
C ARG A 75 12.71 -14.78 1.15
N ALA A 76 12.19 -13.58 1.04
CA ALA A 76 12.85 -12.49 0.33
C ALA A 76 12.37 -11.15 0.85
N LEU A 77 13.27 -10.19 0.93
CA LEU A 77 12.97 -8.82 1.33
C LEU A 77 12.04 -8.14 0.32
N GLY A 78 11.23 -7.21 0.80
CA GLY A 78 10.17 -6.56 0.03
C GLY A 78 8.78 -7.22 0.18
N GLY A 79 8.72 -8.48 0.66
CA GLY A 79 7.45 -9.18 0.92
C GLY A 79 6.55 -9.25 -0.32
N LYS A 80 5.27 -8.92 -0.18
CA LYS A 80 4.30 -8.87 -1.30
C LYS A 80 4.56 -7.74 -2.30
N ALA A 81 5.49 -6.81 -1.99
CA ALA A 81 5.87 -5.72 -2.90
C ALA A 81 7.13 -6.01 -3.73
N ARG A 82 7.71 -7.20 -3.64
CA ARG A 82 8.93 -7.55 -4.36
C ARG A 82 8.70 -7.86 -5.84
N SER A 83 9.74 -7.70 -6.65
CA SER A 83 9.93 -8.43 -7.88
C SER A 83 10.89 -9.61 -7.66
N MET A 84 10.94 -10.52 -8.62
CA MET A 84 11.81 -11.68 -8.61
C MET A 84 12.28 -12.02 -10.02
N GLY A 85 13.40 -12.73 -10.14
CA GLY A 85 13.82 -13.31 -11.41
C GLY A 85 13.05 -14.61 -11.72
N VAL A 86 12.74 -14.83 -12.98
CA VAL A 86 12.20 -16.13 -13.44
C VAL A 86 13.33 -17.15 -13.47
N PRO A 87 13.30 -18.20 -12.63
CA PRO A 87 14.42 -19.12 -12.49
C PRO A 87 14.81 -19.77 -13.81
N GLY A 88 16.10 -19.72 -14.14
CA GLY A 88 16.66 -20.35 -15.33
C GLY A 88 16.31 -19.67 -16.66
N SER A 89 15.77 -18.46 -16.68
CA SER A 89 15.51 -17.70 -17.89
C SER A 89 16.74 -16.97 -18.44
N ALA A 90 17.73 -16.68 -17.59
CA ALA A 90 18.95 -15.95 -17.96
C ALA A 90 19.82 -16.71 -18.96
N ARG A 91 20.31 -16.02 -20.00
CA ARG A 91 21.28 -16.52 -20.99
C ARG A 91 22.27 -15.42 -21.38
N GLY A 92 23.46 -15.83 -21.77
CA GLY A 92 24.44 -14.90 -22.34
C GLY A 92 24.88 -13.77 -21.41
N GLY A 93 24.89 -14.00 -20.08
CA GLY A 93 25.30 -13.02 -19.10
C GLY A 93 24.22 -11.99 -18.72
N ARG A 94 23.00 -12.13 -19.26
CA ARG A 94 21.85 -11.30 -18.91
C ARG A 94 21.27 -11.69 -17.56
N ARG A 95 20.48 -10.81 -16.96
CA ARG A 95 19.67 -11.11 -15.76
C ARG A 95 18.49 -12.02 -16.12
N GLU A 96 17.91 -12.66 -15.12
CA GLU A 96 16.66 -13.39 -15.30
C GLU A 96 15.54 -12.45 -15.73
N LEU A 97 14.54 -12.96 -16.46
CA LEU A 97 13.34 -12.20 -16.80
C LEU A 97 12.67 -11.69 -15.51
N PRO A 98 12.34 -10.40 -15.41
CA PRO A 98 11.76 -9.83 -14.20
C PRO A 98 10.29 -10.23 -14.06
N ALA A 99 9.89 -10.66 -12.87
CA ALA A 99 8.52 -10.98 -12.52
C ALA A 99 8.08 -10.21 -11.28
N GLU A 100 6.93 -9.58 -11.34
CA GLU A 100 6.32 -8.90 -10.20
C GLU A 100 5.43 -9.88 -9.44
N HIS A 101 5.39 -9.76 -8.12
CA HIS A 101 4.41 -10.48 -7.30
C HIS A 101 2.98 -10.05 -7.64
N GLY A 102 2.77 -8.78 -7.90
CA GLY A 102 1.59 -8.13 -8.44
C GLY A 102 2.01 -6.83 -9.14
N PHE A 103 1.13 -6.13 -9.85
CA PHE A 103 1.50 -4.83 -10.43
C PHE A 103 1.63 -3.73 -9.37
N ARG A 104 2.38 -2.67 -9.69
CA ARG A 104 2.65 -1.58 -8.75
C ARG A 104 1.83 -0.36 -9.10
N PHE A 105 0.99 0.03 -8.16
CA PHE A 105 0.19 1.24 -8.21
C PHE A 105 0.53 2.10 -6.99
N ILE A 106 1.16 3.26 -7.24
CA ILE A 106 1.59 4.21 -6.20
C ILE A 106 0.89 5.53 -6.45
N PRO A 107 -0.40 5.63 -6.13
CA PRO A 107 -1.21 6.79 -6.44
C PRO A 107 -0.78 8.03 -5.65
N GLY A 108 -1.16 9.20 -6.18
CA GLY A 108 -0.86 10.49 -5.55
C GLY A 108 -1.49 10.72 -4.19
N ILE A 109 -2.44 9.87 -3.78
CA ILE A 109 -3.01 9.87 -2.42
C ILE A 109 -2.05 9.30 -1.36
N TYR A 110 -0.96 8.64 -1.76
CA TYR A 110 0.07 8.15 -0.86
C TYR A 110 0.99 9.29 -0.45
N HIS A 111 1.31 9.41 0.83
CA HIS A 111 2.19 10.43 1.41
C HIS A 111 3.33 9.82 2.23
N ASN A 112 3.03 8.79 3.03
CA ASN A 112 3.98 8.22 3.97
C ASN A 112 5.03 7.37 3.26
N LEU A 113 4.60 6.55 2.30
CA LEU A 113 5.51 5.75 1.49
C LEU A 113 6.40 6.63 0.58
N PRO A 114 5.89 7.62 -0.17
CA PRO A 114 6.70 8.57 -0.92
C PRO A 114 7.71 9.34 -0.07
N ASP A 115 7.37 9.72 1.16
CA ASP A 115 8.32 10.33 2.09
C ASP A 115 9.48 9.36 2.43
N THR A 116 9.18 8.08 2.68
CA THR A 116 10.21 7.06 2.86
C THR A 116 11.06 6.89 1.60
N MET A 117 10.45 6.83 0.41
CA MET A 117 11.15 6.67 -0.87
C MET A 117 12.13 7.81 -1.14
N ARG A 118 11.79 9.07 -0.77
CA ARG A 118 12.68 10.23 -0.89
C ARG A 118 13.93 10.13 -0.03
N ARG A 119 13.90 9.37 1.05
CA ARG A 119 15.03 9.18 1.97
C ARG A 119 15.94 8.00 1.60
N ILE A 120 15.58 7.21 0.61
CA ILE A 120 16.37 6.09 0.12
C ILE A 120 17.28 6.60 -1.01
N PRO A 121 18.61 6.66 -0.82
CA PRO A 121 19.52 7.14 -1.86
C PRO A 121 19.45 6.26 -3.12
N PHE A 122 19.49 6.90 -4.29
CA PHE A 122 19.59 6.23 -5.58
C PHE A 122 20.56 6.99 -6.51
N PRO A 123 21.50 6.31 -7.17
CA PRO A 123 22.47 6.97 -8.04
C PRO A 123 21.81 7.80 -9.16
N GLY A 124 22.19 9.06 -9.27
CA GLY A 124 21.67 9.97 -10.30
C GLY A 124 20.36 10.69 -9.93
N ASN A 125 19.67 10.29 -8.87
CA ASN A 125 18.40 10.89 -8.44
C ASN A 125 18.62 11.97 -7.38
N ALA A 126 17.89 13.08 -7.48
CA ALA A 126 17.92 14.15 -6.50
C ALA A 126 17.05 13.85 -5.25
N ASN A 127 15.95 13.12 -5.44
CA ASN A 127 14.99 12.77 -4.40
C ASN A 127 14.97 11.25 -4.15
N GLY A 128 16.14 10.61 -4.26
CA GLY A 128 16.28 9.19 -3.99
C GLY A 128 15.40 8.30 -4.90
N VAL A 129 14.94 7.19 -4.35
CA VAL A 129 14.09 6.21 -5.07
C VAL A 129 12.77 6.82 -5.57
N TRP A 130 12.29 7.91 -4.95
CA TRP A 130 11.07 8.59 -5.40
C TRP A 130 11.15 9.05 -6.87
N ASP A 131 12.32 9.45 -7.36
CA ASP A 131 12.52 9.86 -8.75
C ASP A 131 12.44 8.69 -9.74
N ASN A 132 12.38 7.46 -9.27
CA ASN A 132 12.11 6.27 -10.09
C ASN A 132 10.61 6.07 -10.39
N LEU A 133 9.74 6.93 -9.84
CA LEU A 133 8.31 6.90 -10.13
C LEU A 133 8.02 7.69 -11.41
N VAL A 134 7.36 7.05 -12.35
CA VAL A 134 6.89 7.65 -13.60
C VAL A 134 5.36 7.69 -13.62
N ALA A 135 4.81 8.72 -14.25
CA ALA A 135 3.37 8.91 -14.37
C ALA A 135 2.88 8.37 -15.71
N PRO A 136 1.99 7.38 -15.74
CA PRO A 136 1.28 7.00 -16.94
C PRO A 136 0.37 8.13 -17.44
N SER A 137 0.07 8.14 -18.74
CA SER A 137 -0.76 9.18 -19.36
C SER A 137 -2.26 8.86 -19.35
N GLU A 138 -2.62 7.59 -19.18
CA GLU A 138 -4.02 7.16 -19.17
C GLU A 138 -4.24 5.87 -18.36
N MET A 139 -5.50 5.61 -17.99
CA MET A 139 -5.97 4.35 -17.45
C MET A 139 -7.13 3.85 -18.31
N SER A 140 -7.21 2.54 -18.58
CA SER A 140 -8.26 1.96 -19.40
C SER A 140 -9.08 0.92 -18.68
N PHE A 141 -10.38 0.91 -19.02
CA PHE A 141 -11.33 -0.11 -18.63
C PHE A 141 -11.77 -0.84 -19.92
N ALA A 142 -11.14 -1.97 -20.20
CA ALA A 142 -11.42 -2.78 -21.37
C ALA A 142 -12.76 -3.51 -21.22
N ARG A 143 -13.59 -3.43 -22.28
CA ARG A 143 -14.94 -3.98 -22.32
C ARG A 143 -15.11 -4.91 -23.51
N THR A 144 -15.39 -6.18 -23.26
CA THR A 144 -15.55 -7.18 -24.33
C THR A 144 -16.70 -6.83 -25.29
N GLY A 145 -16.39 -6.75 -26.58
CA GLY A 145 -17.34 -6.49 -27.68
C GLY A 145 -17.78 -5.02 -27.81
N ARG A 146 -17.07 -4.09 -27.16
CA ARG A 146 -17.44 -2.66 -27.13
C ARG A 146 -16.20 -1.77 -27.05
N GLU A 147 -16.35 -0.46 -27.29
CA GLU A 147 -15.27 0.49 -27.06
C GLU A 147 -14.87 0.55 -25.59
N ASP A 148 -13.58 0.61 -25.33
CA ASP A 148 -13.01 0.79 -24.00
C ASP A 148 -13.33 2.19 -23.43
N VAL A 149 -13.42 2.26 -22.11
CA VAL A 149 -13.44 3.54 -21.39
C VAL A 149 -12.01 3.91 -21.06
N ARG A 150 -11.55 5.08 -21.52
CA ARG A 150 -10.21 5.60 -21.25
C ARG A 150 -10.31 6.87 -20.41
N LEU A 151 -9.55 6.90 -19.31
CA LEU A 151 -9.43 8.06 -18.45
C LEU A 151 -8.05 8.67 -18.65
N PRO A 152 -7.96 9.90 -19.21
CA PRO A 152 -6.69 10.59 -19.32
C PRO A 152 -6.15 10.97 -17.92
N LEU A 153 -4.83 10.92 -17.76
CA LEU A 153 -4.10 11.34 -16.57
C LEU A 153 -3.09 12.43 -16.96
N PRO A 154 -2.98 13.57 -16.26
CA PRO A 154 -3.81 13.96 -15.10
C PRO A 154 -5.27 14.20 -15.49
N TRP A 155 -6.15 14.07 -14.51
CA TRP A 155 -7.58 14.29 -14.68
C TRP A 155 -7.84 15.71 -15.22
N PRO A 156 -8.58 15.85 -16.34
CA PRO A 156 -8.90 17.16 -16.88
C PRO A 156 -9.91 17.87 -15.96
N GLY A 157 -9.55 19.02 -15.44
CA GLY A 157 -10.46 19.77 -14.60
C GLY A 157 -9.86 21.07 -14.05
N HIS A 158 -10.75 22.01 -13.77
CA HIS A 158 -10.43 23.23 -13.06
C HIS A 158 -10.21 22.91 -11.58
N GLN A 159 -9.10 23.37 -11.03
CA GLN A 159 -8.80 23.27 -9.60
C GLN A 159 -9.30 24.56 -8.91
N PRO A 160 -10.51 24.59 -8.35
CA PRO A 160 -11.04 25.78 -7.72
C PRO A 160 -10.23 26.13 -6.47
N PRO A 161 -9.94 27.42 -6.21
CA PRO A 161 -9.28 27.85 -4.97
C PRO A 161 -10.11 27.48 -3.74
N ASP A 162 -11.42 27.69 -3.82
CA ASP A 162 -12.40 27.30 -2.79
C ASP A 162 -13.24 26.14 -3.33
N LEU A 163 -13.18 25.00 -2.66
CA LEU A 163 -13.87 23.79 -3.08
C LEU A 163 -15.30 23.77 -2.56
N THR A 164 -16.27 23.70 -3.47
CA THR A 164 -17.69 23.54 -3.14
C THR A 164 -18.18 22.12 -3.46
N LEU A 165 -19.30 21.72 -2.84
CA LEU A 165 -19.95 20.45 -3.17
C LEU A 165 -20.36 20.37 -4.65
N ASP A 166 -20.67 21.53 -5.26
CA ASP A 166 -21.05 21.64 -6.66
C ASP A 166 -19.85 21.46 -7.60
N ASP A 167 -18.66 21.85 -7.19
CA ASP A 167 -17.42 21.59 -7.94
C ASP A 167 -17.13 20.08 -7.98
N VAL A 168 -17.27 19.40 -6.84
CA VAL A 168 -17.13 17.93 -6.78
C VAL A 168 -18.19 17.25 -7.64
N ARG A 169 -19.44 17.70 -7.57
CA ARG A 169 -20.51 17.16 -8.42
C ARG A 169 -20.19 17.31 -9.90
N ARG A 170 -19.75 18.50 -10.34
CA ARG A 170 -19.37 18.74 -11.74
C ARG A 170 -18.22 17.86 -12.18
N ALA A 171 -17.18 17.73 -11.36
CA ALA A 171 -16.03 16.90 -11.68
C ALA A 171 -16.42 15.41 -11.82
N LEU A 172 -17.21 14.89 -10.88
CA LEU A 172 -17.70 13.52 -10.95
C LEU A 172 -18.60 13.30 -12.16
N THR A 173 -19.47 14.25 -12.49
CA THR A 173 -20.34 14.17 -13.68
C THR A 173 -19.52 14.13 -14.96
N ALA A 174 -18.49 14.98 -15.07
CA ALA A 174 -17.59 14.98 -16.22
C ALA A 174 -16.85 13.63 -16.40
N VAL A 175 -16.47 12.98 -15.31
CA VAL A 175 -15.90 11.62 -15.37
C VAL A 175 -16.94 10.60 -15.82
N MET A 176 -18.15 10.68 -15.29
CA MET A 176 -19.23 9.75 -15.69
C MET A 176 -19.60 9.92 -17.17
N GLU A 177 -19.46 11.11 -17.75
CA GLU A 177 -19.66 11.33 -19.19
C GLU A 177 -18.63 10.59 -20.06
N THR A 178 -17.44 10.33 -19.53
CA THR A 178 -16.44 9.48 -20.22
C THR A 178 -16.79 7.98 -20.14
N ALA A 179 -17.54 7.58 -19.14
CA ALA A 179 -17.97 6.20 -18.90
C ALA A 179 -19.15 5.83 -19.82
N ARG A 180 -18.89 5.76 -21.14
CA ARG A 180 -19.89 5.42 -22.15
C ARG A 180 -20.62 4.13 -21.83
N GLY A 181 -21.95 4.12 -21.97
CA GLY A 181 -22.83 2.97 -21.74
C GLY A 181 -23.57 2.99 -20.41
N ILE A 182 -23.21 3.87 -19.48
CA ILE A 182 -23.98 4.09 -18.25
C ILE A 182 -25.11 5.10 -18.58
N PRO A 183 -26.38 4.76 -18.31
CA PRO A 183 -27.49 5.70 -18.48
C PRO A 183 -27.31 6.96 -17.62
N PRO A 184 -27.66 8.16 -18.12
CA PRO A 184 -27.44 9.42 -17.39
C PRO A 184 -28.07 9.46 -15.99
N HIS A 185 -29.23 8.86 -15.79
CA HIS A 185 -29.87 8.80 -14.48
C HIS A 185 -29.15 7.89 -13.49
N GLU A 186 -28.52 6.79 -13.95
CA GLU A 186 -27.68 5.93 -13.13
C GLU A 186 -26.37 6.62 -12.75
N ALA A 187 -25.75 7.33 -13.72
CA ALA A 187 -24.57 8.15 -13.46
C ALA A 187 -24.86 9.24 -12.40
N ALA A 188 -26.00 9.94 -12.53
CA ALA A 188 -26.44 10.94 -11.56
C ALA A 188 -26.69 10.32 -10.16
N TYR A 189 -27.27 9.13 -10.11
CA TYR A 189 -27.46 8.40 -8.86
C TYR A 189 -26.11 8.07 -8.20
N PHE A 190 -25.14 7.52 -8.96
CA PHE A 190 -23.81 7.23 -8.43
C PHE A 190 -23.11 8.49 -7.89
N VAL A 191 -23.13 9.59 -8.64
CA VAL A 191 -22.59 10.88 -8.20
C VAL A 191 -23.23 11.30 -6.87
N ASN A 192 -24.58 11.16 -6.75
CA ASN A 192 -25.25 11.47 -5.48
C ASN A 192 -24.78 10.56 -4.33
N ARG A 193 -24.60 9.25 -4.56
CA ARG A 193 -24.07 8.33 -3.52
C ARG A 193 -22.68 8.75 -3.05
N VAL A 194 -21.80 9.15 -3.97
CA VAL A 194 -20.49 9.70 -3.60
C VAL A 194 -20.65 10.95 -2.73
N LEU A 195 -21.51 11.90 -3.11
CA LEU A 195 -21.75 13.13 -2.31
C LEU A 195 -22.35 12.82 -0.93
N VAL A 196 -23.23 11.83 -0.81
CA VAL A 196 -23.75 11.34 0.48
C VAL A 196 -22.61 10.87 1.37
N PHE A 197 -21.68 10.09 0.83
CA PHE A 197 -20.52 9.62 1.61
C PHE A 197 -19.60 10.77 2.03
N LEU A 198 -19.27 11.69 1.12
CA LEU A 198 -18.40 12.84 1.38
C LEU A 198 -18.94 13.75 2.49
N THR A 199 -20.24 13.82 2.65
CA THR A 199 -20.94 14.64 3.65
C THR A 199 -21.36 13.84 4.89
N SER A 200 -21.10 12.52 4.94
CA SER A 200 -21.37 11.67 6.09
C SER A 200 -20.37 11.91 7.21
N CYS A 201 -20.84 12.01 8.45
CA CYS A 201 -20.00 12.09 9.63
C CYS A 201 -19.29 10.76 9.92
N ASP A 202 -18.23 10.81 10.72
CA ASP A 202 -17.43 9.63 11.03
C ASP A 202 -18.24 8.55 11.78
N GLU A 203 -19.17 8.96 12.64
CA GLU A 203 -20.05 8.04 13.34
C GLU A 203 -20.92 7.24 12.35
N ARG A 204 -21.55 7.89 11.36
CA ARG A 204 -22.32 7.20 10.32
C ARG A 204 -21.43 6.31 9.45
N ARG A 205 -20.22 6.76 9.11
CA ARG A 205 -19.26 5.97 8.32
C ARG A 205 -18.90 4.68 9.05
N ASN A 206 -18.66 4.75 10.38
CA ASN A 206 -18.24 3.62 11.19
C ASN A 206 -19.40 2.68 11.60
N GLU A 207 -20.60 3.21 11.80
CA GLU A 207 -21.73 2.43 12.31
C GLU A 207 -22.66 1.93 11.20
N VAL A 208 -22.86 2.73 10.14
CA VAL A 208 -23.76 2.39 9.03
C VAL A 208 -22.97 1.90 7.82
N TRP A 209 -22.07 2.75 7.27
CA TRP A 209 -21.39 2.43 6.02
C TRP A 209 -20.35 1.32 6.16
N GLU A 210 -19.79 1.10 7.35
CA GLU A 210 -18.96 -0.06 7.63
C GLU A 210 -19.74 -1.38 7.52
N ASN A 211 -21.04 -1.36 7.86
CA ASN A 211 -21.91 -2.53 7.85
C ASN A 211 -22.82 -2.61 6.60
N THR A 212 -22.63 -1.74 5.64
CA THR A 212 -23.39 -1.72 4.38
C THR A 212 -22.47 -2.19 3.24
N PRO A 213 -22.82 -3.28 2.51
CA PRO A 213 -22.08 -3.70 1.34
C PRO A 213 -22.04 -2.61 0.25
N TRP A 214 -20.92 -2.48 -0.44
CA TRP A 214 -20.78 -1.51 -1.53
C TRP A 214 -21.84 -1.70 -2.63
N TRP A 215 -22.13 -2.94 -3.00
CA TRP A 215 -23.17 -3.31 -3.96
C TRP A 215 -24.54 -2.73 -3.59
N GLU A 216 -24.94 -2.88 -2.31
CA GLU A 216 -26.18 -2.32 -1.78
C GLU A 216 -26.13 -0.79 -1.76
N TYR A 217 -25.03 -0.22 -1.26
CA TYR A 217 -24.87 1.23 -1.14
C TYR A 217 -25.02 1.96 -2.46
N VAL A 218 -24.44 1.45 -3.53
CA VAL A 218 -24.54 2.04 -4.87
C VAL A 218 -25.79 1.57 -5.63
N GLY A 219 -26.66 0.76 -5.01
CA GLY A 219 -27.91 0.29 -5.60
C GLY A 219 -27.73 -0.59 -6.83
N ALA A 220 -26.61 -1.30 -6.94
CA ALA A 220 -26.15 -2.01 -8.14
C ALA A 220 -27.18 -3.02 -8.69
N GLU A 221 -27.95 -3.69 -7.82
CA GLU A 221 -28.95 -4.67 -8.20
C GLU A 221 -29.99 -4.14 -9.23
N ARG A 222 -30.29 -2.86 -9.15
CA ARG A 222 -31.31 -2.20 -9.99
C ARG A 222 -30.76 -1.50 -11.22
N MET A 223 -29.43 -1.52 -11.37
CA MET A 223 -28.72 -0.74 -12.38
C MET A 223 -28.33 -1.59 -13.59
N SER A 224 -27.99 -0.91 -14.67
CA SER A 224 -27.50 -1.53 -15.90
C SER A 224 -26.23 -2.36 -15.66
N ARG A 225 -25.99 -3.31 -16.56
CA ARG A 225 -24.78 -4.14 -16.52
C ARG A 225 -23.48 -3.31 -16.55
N ASP A 226 -23.47 -2.21 -17.30
CA ASP A 226 -22.29 -1.33 -17.38
C ASP A 226 -22.03 -0.61 -16.07
N TYR A 227 -23.08 -0.13 -15.42
CA TYR A 227 -22.99 0.42 -14.08
C TYR A 227 -22.42 -0.61 -13.09
N GLN A 228 -23.01 -1.82 -13.04
CA GLN A 228 -22.56 -2.89 -12.15
C GLN A 228 -21.07 -3.21 -12.35
N ARG A 229 -20.62 -3.32 -13.60
CA ARG A 229 -19.24 -3.71 -13.90
C ARG A 229 -18.22 -2.60 -13.68
N LEU A 230 -18.54 -1.36 -14.05
CA LEU A 230 -17.63 -0.23 -13.92
C LEU A 230 -17.60 0.33 -12.50
N LEU A 231 -18.77 0.53 -11.88
CA LEU A 231 -18.91 1.30 -10.64
C LEU A 231 -19.09 0.44 -9.39
N ALA A 232 -19.56 -0.80 -9.51
CA ALA A 232 -19.63 -1.71 -8.39
C ALA A 232 -18.42 -2.65 -8.36
N VAL A 233 -18.25 -3.51 -9.37
CA VAL A 233 -17.19 -4.53 -9.42
C VAL A 233 -15.82 -3.93 -9.75
N GLY A 234 -15.76 -2.98 -10.69
CA GLY A 234 -14.52 -2.39 -11.18
C GLY A 234 -13.73 -1.63 -10.12
N VAL A 235 -14.41 -1.06 -9.12
CA VAL A 235 -13.77 -0.33 -8.00
C VAL A 235 -13.57 -1.19 -6.74
N THR A 236 -13.96 -2.45 -6.77
CA THR A 236 -13.83 -3.40 -5.67
C THR A 236 -13.01 -4.62 -6.08
N ARG A 237 -13.62 -5.64 -6.68
CA ARG A 237 -12.98 -6.92 -7.01
C ARG A 237 -11.71 -6.77 -7.84
N ASN A 238 -11.73 -5.90 -8.86
CA ASN A 238 -10.61 -5.72 -9.76
C ASN A 238 -9.42 -4.98 -9.13
N ILE A 239 -9.64 -4.18 -8.09
CA ILE A 239 -8.59 -3.36 -7.47
C ILE A 239 -8.08 -3.98 -6.17
N VAL A 240 -8.99 -4.56 -5.36
CA VAL A 240 -8.68 -4.97 -3.97
C VAL A 240 -9.18 -6.37 -3.63
N ALA A 241 -9.48 -7.19 -4.64
CA ALA A 241 -9.93 -8.57 -4.50
C ALA A 241 -11.18 -8.81 -3.63
N THR A 242 -11.81 -7.77 -3.06
CA THR A 242 -13.03 -7.88 -2.27
C THR A 242 -14.25 -7.81 -3.18
N LYS A 243 -15.17 -8.76 -3.08
CA LYS A 243 -16.42 -8.76 -3.86
C LYS A 243 -17.28 -7.56 -3.47
N ALA A 244 -17.96 -6.93 -4.46
CA ALA A 244 -18.78 -5.76 -4.22
C ALA A 244 -19.93 -6.02 -3.23
N GLU A 245 -20.44 -7.24 -3.23
CA GLU A 245 -21.52 -7.73 -2.39
C GLU A 245 -21.10 -7.90 -0.92
N GLU A 246 -19.80 -7.94 -0.64
CA GLU A 246 -19.22 -8.16 0.68
C GLU A 246 -18.42 -6.94 1.16
N ALA A 247 -17.88 -6.12 0.24
CA ALA A 247 -16.98 -5.02 0.52
C ALA A 247 -17.64 -3.93 1.37
N SER A 248 -16.96 -3.50 2.45
CA SER A 248 -17.41 -2.38 3.28
C SER A 248 -17.49 -1.09 2.46
N THR A 249 -18.65 -0.45 2.47
CA THR A 249 -18.84 0.86 1.85
C THR A 249 -17.90 1.91 2.45
N ARG A 250 -17.65 1.85 3.75
CA ARG A 250 -16.70 2.75 4.42
C ARG A 250 -15.32 2.67 3.77
N THR A 251 -14.79 1.48 3.58
CA THR A 251 -13.46 1.26 2.99
C THR A 251 -13.42 1.72 1.54
N VAL A 252 -14.35 1.24 0.70
CA VAL A 252 -14.37 1.55 -0.74
C VAL A 252 -14.59 3.04 -0.99
N ALA A 253 -15.56 3.65 -0.31
CA ALA A 253 -15.88 5.05 -0.52
C ALA A 253 -14.84 6.00 0.10
N SER A 254 -14.10 5.61 1.15
CA SER A 254 -12.97 6.40 1.67
C SER A 254 -11.82 6.46 0.67
N LEU A 255 -11.54 5.35 -0.02
CA LEU A 255 -10.55 5.32 -1.09
C LEU A 255 -11.01 6.18 -2.27
N LEU A 256 -12.28 6.07 -2.68
CA LEU A 256 -12.86 6.88 -3.75
C LEU A 256 -12.84 8.37 -3.39
N GLU A 257 -13.15 8.74 -2.14
CA GLU A 257 -13.03 10.13 -1.62
C GLU A 257 -11.62 10.66 -1.85
N ALA A 258 -10.59 9.89 -1.48
CA ALA A 258 -9.20 10.29 -1.65
C ALA A 258 -8.83 10.48 -3.14
N PHE A 259 -9.27 9.59 -4.02
CA PHE A 259 -9.05 9.72 -5.48
C PHE A 259 -9.78 10.93 -6.08
N VAL A 260 -11.00 11.20 -5.68
CA VAL A 260 -11.76 12.37 -6.14
C VAL A 260 -11.02 13.65 -5.78
N PHE A 261 -10.56 13.78 -4.53
CA PHE A 261 -9.81 14.96 -4.12
C PHE A 261 -8.43 15.04 -4.76
N ASN A 262 -7.72 13.93 -4.95
CA ASN A 262 -6.47 13.91 -5.70
C ASN A 262 -6.68 14.41 -7.14
N GLY A 263 -7.73 13.94 -7.83
CA GLY A 263 -8.10 14.44 -9.16
C GLY A 263 -8.42 15.94 -9.19
N LEU A 264 -8.95 16.49 -8.09
CA LEU A 264 -9.19 17.92 -7.90
C LEU A 264 -7.94 18.69 -7.40
N GLY A 265 -6.76 18.05 -7.38
CA GLY A 265 -5.51 18.66 -6.93
C GLY A 265 -5.43 18.91 -5.43
N ARG A 266 -6.20 18.16 -4.63
CA ARG A 266 -6.23 18.26 -3.17
C ARG A 266 -5.65 16.99 -2.54
N GLY A 267 -4.84 17.17 -1.49
CA GLY A 267 -4.24 16.03 -0.77
C GLY A 267 -3.43 15.10 -1.68
N ALA A 268 -2.71 15.65 -2.64
CA ALA A 268 -1.93 14.91 -3.61
C ALA A 268 -0.44 15.05 -3.36
N ASP A 269 0.29 13.94 -3.39
CA ASP A 269 1.75 13.89 -3.48
C ASP A 269 2.18 13.53 -4.92
N GLY A 270 1.59 14.19 -5.91
CA GLY A 270 1.87 13.97 -7.32
C GLY A 270 0.66 13.49 -8.12
N PRO A 271 0.87 12.95 -9.33
CA PRO A 271 -0.19 12.52 -10.23
C PRO A 271 -1.02 11.37 -9.64
N LEU A 272 -2.22 11.19 -10.21
CA LEU A 272 -3.18 10.19 -9.75
C LEU A 272 -2.63 8.77 -9.81
N ASP A 273 -1.80 8.46 -10.80
CA ASP A 273 -1.16 7.16 -10.98
C ASP A 273 0.36 7.33 -11.14
N ARG A 274 1.11 6.43 -10.51
CA ARG A 274 2.57 6.30 -10.65
C ARG A 274 2.96 4.84 -10.61
N ILE A 275 3.97 4.53 -11.40
CA ILE A 275 4.60 3.20 -11.48
C ILE A 275 6.12 3.34 -11.44
N LEU A 276 6.85 2.25 -11.25
CA LEU A 276 8.30 2.25 -11.22
C LEU A 276 8.90 2.17 -12.63
N ASN A 277 10.03 2.84 -12.85
CA ASN A 277 10.78 2.90 -14.12
C ASN A 277 11.75 1.71 -14.33
N ALA A 278 11.65 0.68 -13.51
CA ALA A 278 12.38 -0.58 -13.61
C ALA A 278 11.67 -1.65 -12.76
N PRO A 279 12.09 -2.94 -12.82
CA PRO A 279 11.59 -3.97 -11.91
C PRO A 279 11.66 -3.51 -10.45
N THR A 280 10.65 -3.86 -9.66
CA THR A 280 10.46 -3.31 -8.31
C THR A 280 11.69 -3.46 -7.42
N ASN A 281 12.36 -4.61 -7.45
CA ASN A 281 13.58 -4.77 -6.65
C ASN A 281 14.68 -3.82 -7.10
N GLU A 282 14.90 -3.68 -8.41
CA GLU A 282 15.96 -2.83 -8.95
C GLU A 282 15.70 -1.33 -8.70
N ALA A 283 14.45 -0.90 -8.84
CA ALA A 283 14.07 0.49 -8.70
C ALA A 283 13.86 0.94 -7.25
N TRP A 284 13.59 0.01 -6.33
CA TRP A 284 13.16 0.39 -4.99
C TRP A 284 13.70 -0.51 -3.88
N ILE A 285 13.44 -1.85 -3.90
CA ILE A 285 13.70 -2.70 -2.72
C ILE A 285 15.19 -2.88 -2.48
N ASP A 286 15.98 -3.22 -3.49
CA ASP A 286 17.43 -3.46 -3.34
C ASP A 286 18.19 -2.20 -2.90
N PRO A 287 17.93 -1.00 -3.48
CA PRO A 287 18.45 0.26 -2.96
C PRO A 287 18.08 0.52 -1.50
N TRP A 288 16.83 0.20 -1.11
CA TRP A 288 16.39 0.38 0.27
C TRP A 288 17.14 -0.54 1.23
N VAL A 289 17.26 -1.82 0.90
CA VAL A 289 18.03 -2.79 1.68
C VAL A 289 19.50 -2.37 1.81
N ALA A 290 20.11 -1.91 0.71
CA ALA A 290 21.50 -1.41 0.72
C ALA A 290 21.62 -0.18 1.64
N HIS A 291 20.68 0.74 1.58
CA HIS A 291 20.66 1.91 2.48
C HIS A 291 20.54 1.49 3.95
N LEU A 292 19.58 0.61 4.28
CA LEU A 292 19.39 0.11 5.64
C LEU A 292 20.61 -0.63 6.17
N THR A 293 21.26 -1.43 5.33
CA THR A 293 22.54 -2.08 5.67
C THR A 293 23.62 -1.05 6.01
N SER A 294 23.69 0.04 5.27
CA SER A 294 24.63 1.15 5.55
C SER A 294 24.33 1.87 6.86
N LEU A 295 23.09 1.83 7.33
CA LEU A 295 22.66 2.34 8.64
C LEU A 295 22.89 1.32 9.78
N GLY A 296 23.42 0.13 9.47
CA GLY A 296 23.70 -0.93 10.46
C GLY A 296 22.53 -1.85 10.75
N VAL A 297 21.51 -1.89 9.91
CA VAL A 297 20.44 -2.89 10.00
C VAL A 297 20.96 -4.25 9.55
N GLU A 298 20.73 -5.27 10.36
CA GLU A 298 21.05 -6.65 10.05
C GLU A 298 19.82 -7.36 9.43
N PHE A 299 20.06 -8.19 8.42
CA PHE A 299 19.03 -8.97 7.74
C PHE A 299 19.34 -10.46 7.85
N GLU A 300 18.41 -11.24 8.38
CA GLU A 300 18.45 -12.69 8.36
C GLU A 300 17.31 -13.21 7.46
N VAL A 301 17.68 -13.65 6.26
CA VAL A 301 16.74 -14.21 5.27
C VAL A 301 16.83 -15.73 5.31
N GLY A 302 15.67 -16.41 5.32
CA GLY A 302 15.51 -17.85 5.36
C GLY A 302 14.75 -18.37 6.57
N PRO A 303 15.01 -17.89 7.81
CA PRO A 303 14.30 -18.42 8.98
C PRO A 303 12.84 -17.97 9.02
N THR A 304 11.96 -18.92 9.33
CA THR A 304 10.53 -18.71 9.54
C THR A 304 10.24 -18.52 11.03
N VAL A 305 9.52 -17.45 11.38
CA VAL A 305 8.99 -17.25 12.75
C VAL A 305 7.88 -18.27 13.00
N ARG A 306 8.03 -19.08 14.05
CA ARG A 306 7.06 -20.11 14.45
C ARG A 306 6.19 -19.66 15.60
N GLU A 307 6.78 -18.94 16.56
CA GLU A 307 6.07 -18.52 17.76
C GLU A 307 6.70 -17.23 18.31
N VAL A 308 5.87 -16.33 18.80
CA VAL A 308 6.25 -15.20 19.66
C VAL A 308 6.11 -15.66 21.10
N LEU A 309 7.22 -15.80 21.80
CA LEU A 309 7.28 -16.33 23.15
C LEU A 309 6.90 -15.25 24.17
N TYR A 310 5.94 -15.57 25.04
CA TYR A 310 5.45 -14.66 26.08
C TYR A 310 5.62 -15.29 27.46
N ASP A 311 6.25 -14.55 28.40
CA ASP A 311 6.59 -15.05 29.74
C ASP A 311 5.54 -14.74 30.82
N GLY A 312 4.45 -14.07 30.45
CA GLY A 312 3.38 -13.63 31.36
C GLY A 312 3.36 -12.13 31.61
N ASP A 313 4.43 -11.42 31.27
CA ASP A 313 4.59 -9.97 31.43
C ASP A 313 4.97 -9.28 30.10
N ARG A 314 5.89 -9.91 29.35
CA ARG A 314 6.42 -9.35 28.11
C ARG A 314 6.77 -10.45 27.09
N VAL A 315 7.06 -10.05 25.86
CA VAL A 315 7.67 -10.96 24.89
C VAL A 315 9.11 -11.25 25.32
N SER A 316 9.42 -12.53 25.55
CA SER A 316 10.74 -13.01 25.98
C SER A 316 11.63 -13.45 24.81
N GLY A 317 11.05 -13.69 23.62
CA GLY A 317 11.77 -14.12 22.43
C GLY A 317 10.87 -14.42 21.25
N ALA A 318 11.47 -14.78 20.12
CA ALA A 318 10.78 -15.37 18.99
C ALA A 318 11.46 -16.71 18.62
N LEU A 319 10.67 -17.76 18.46
CA LEU A 319 11.13 -19.08 18.01
C LEU A 319 11.21 -19.07 16.49
N LEU A 320 12.39 -19.29 15.95
CA LEU A 320 12.66 -19.35 14.51
C LEU A 320 13.00 -20.80 14.11
N THR A 321 12.62 -21.16 12.88
CA THR A 321 13.06 -22.41 12.23
C THR A 321 13.77 -22.06 10.93
N ASP A 322 15.01 -22.53 10.76
CA ASP A 322 15.77 -22.33 9.54
C ASP A 322 15.27 -23.27 8.40
N PRO A 323 15.72 -23.09 7.14
CA PRO A 323 15.34 -23.97 6.03
C PRO A 323 15.78 -25.44 6.21
N ALA A 324 16.77 -25.72 7.07
CA ALA A 324 17.21 -27.08 7.41
C ALA A 324 16.37 -27.73 8.52
N GLY A 325 15.42 -26.98 9.12
CA GLY A 325 14.53 -27.45 10.17
C GLY A 325 15.07 -27.27 11.59
N HIS A 326 16.24 -26.64 11.78
CA HIS A 326 16.74 -26.36 13.11
C HIS A 326 16.00 -25.18 13.73
N THR A 327 15.68 -25.31 15.00
CA THR A 327 14.99 -24.27 15.76
C THR A 327 15.95 -23.52 16.67
N ARG A 328 15.75 -22.20 16.79
CA ARG A 328 16.45 -21.35 17.77
C ARG A 328 15.55 -20.23 18.25
N THR A 329 15.81 -19.77 19.46
CA THR A 329 15.15 -18.57 19.99
C THR A 329 16.05 -17.35 19.77
N VAL A 330 15.47 -16.28 19.24
CA VAL A 330 16.11 -14.97 19.18
C VAL A 330 15.50 -14.06 20.24
N THR A 331 16.36 -13.23 20.84
CA THR A 331 15.96 -12.30 21.90
C THR A 331 16.35 -10.88 21.55
N ALA A 332 15.48 -9.93 21.90
CA ALA A 332 15.70 -8.50 21.77
C ALA A 332 15.00 -7.75 22.91
N ASP A 333 15.32 -6.46 23.08
CA ASP A 333 14.62 -5.62 24.05
C ASP A 333 13.16 -5.37 23.63
N HIS A 334 12.93 -5.21 22.31
CA HIS A 334 11.61 -4.97 21.72
C HIS A 334 11.40 -5.79 20.44
N TYR A 335 10.12 -6.00 20.08
CA TYR A 335 9.71 -6.77 18.92
C TYR A 335 8.66 -6.01 18.11
N VAL A 336 8.86 -5.93 16.80
CA VAL A 336 7.87 -5.43 15.84
C VAL A 336 7.42 -6.59 14.97
N CYS A 337 6.16 -7.02 15.12
CA CYS A 337 5.55 -8.01 14.24
C CYS A 337 5.07 -7.32 12.96
N ALA A 338 5.85 -7.48 11.90
CA ALA A 338 5.61 -6.88 10.58
C ALA A 338 5.25 -7.94 9.51
N MET A 339 4.80 -9.09 9.96
CA MET A 339 4.25 -10.15 9.09
C MET A 339 2.82 -9.80 8.69
N PRO A 340 2.33 -10.21 7.51
CA PRO A 340 0.92 -10.09 7.16
C PRO A 340 0.06 -10.96 8.09
N VAL A 341 -1.24 -10.59 8.24
CA VAL A 341 -2.11 -11.15 9.29
C VAL A 341 -2.27 -12.66 9.20
N GLU A 342 -2.34 -13.22 8.00
CA GLU A 342 -2.47 -14.67 7.78
C GLU A 342 -1.30 -15.48 8.33
N HIS A 343 -0.12 -14.87 8.44
CA HIS A 343 1.06 -15.47 9.06
C HIS A 343 1.22 -15.05 10.51
N ALA A 344 1.05 -13.78 10.83
CA ALA A 344 1.23 -13.22 12.17
C ALA A 344 0.37 -13.95 13.21
N ARG A 345 -0.93 -14.09 12.94
CA ARG A 345 -1.89 -14.74 13.85
C ARG A 345 -1.54 -16.21 14.18
N ARG A 346 -0.79 -16.90 13.32
CA ARG A 346 -0.35 -18.28 13.56
C ARG A 346 0.80 -18.36 14.56
N THR A 347 1.51 -17.25 14.81
CA THR A 347 2.66 -17.18 15.72
C THR A 347 2.26 -16.75 17.14
N TRP A 348 1.01 -16.33 17.35
CA TRP A 348 0.52 -15.83 18.62
C TRP A 348 -0.12 -16.96 19.42
N GLY A 349 0.55 -17.43 20.47
CA GLY A 349 0.03 -18.43 21.37
C GLY A 349 -1.14 -17.93 22.23
N THR A 350 -1.85 -18.86 22.89
CA THR A 350 -3.04 -18.57 23.69
C THR A 350 -2.78 -17.53 24.78
N ALA A 351 -1.63 -17.62 25.47
CA ALA A 351 -1.28 -16.70 26.55
C ALA A 351 -1.08 -15.26 26.02
N LEU A 352 -0.39 -15.11 24.87
CA LEU A 352 -0.17 -13.81 24.23
C LEU A 352 -1.50 -13.17 23.80
N ARG A 353 -2.41 -13.95 23.21
CA ARG A 353 -3.75 -13.49 22.81
C ARG A 353 -4.66 -13.13 23.99
N ALA A 354 -4.47 -13.82 25.13
CA ALA A 354 -5.19 -13.50 26.35
C ALA A 354 -4.69 -12.21 27.00
N ALA A 355 -3.39 -11.90 26.86
CA ALA A 355 -2.79 -10.67 27.35
C ALA A 355 -3.25 -9.43 26.58
N ASP A 356 -3.59 -9.59 25.28
CA ASP A 356 -4.15 -8.51 24.48
C ASP A 356 -5.29 -9.01 23.58
N PRO A 357 -6.54 -8.69 23.90
CA PRO A 357 -7.72 -9.14 23.15
C PRO A 357 -7.76 -8.68 21.67
N GLN A 358 -7.03 -7.61 21.30
CA GLN A 358 -7.00 -7.18 19.90
C GLN A 358 -6.30 -8.21 19.00
N LEU A 359 -5.33 -8.98 19.54
CA LEU A 359 -4.68 -10.07 18.82
C LEU A 359 -5.67 -11.19 18.47
N ALA A 360 -6.57 -11.52 19.39
CA ALA A 360 -7.61 -12.52 19.14
C ALA A 360 -8.65 -12.04 18.11
N ARG A 361 -8.95 -10.72 18.06
CA ARG A 361 -9.85 -10.17 17.04
C ARG A 361 -9.31 -10.32 15.61
N CYS A 362 -8.00 -10.37 15.45
CA CYS A 362 -7.37 -10.58 14.13
C CYS A 362 -7.78 -11.91 13.47
N ASP A 363 -8.28 -12.90 14.22
CA ASP A 363 -8.81 -14.14 13.64
C ASP A 363 -10.07 -13.93 12.79
N LYS A 364 -10.75 -12.79 12.98
CA LYS A 364 -11.93 -12.39 12.20
C LYS A 364 -11.58 -11.59 10.94
N LEU A 365 -10.30 -11.29 10.71
CA LEU A 365 -9.85 -10.66 9.49
C LEU A 365 -9.76 -11.72 8.39
N GLU A 366 -10.22 -11.37 7.22
CA GLU A 366 -10.35 -12.27 6.08
C GLU A 366 -9.31 -11.96 5.01
N THR A 367 -8.88 -12.98 4.31
CA THR A 367 -7.95 -12.89 3.18
C THR A 367 -8.52 -13.60 1.97
N ASP A 368 -8.14 -13.15 0.77
CA ASP A 368 -8.51 -13.80 -0.49
C ASP A 368 -7.32 -13.77 -1.47
N TRP A 369 -7.46 -14.45 -2.59
CA TRP A 369 -6.37 -14.57 -3.55
C TRP A 369 -6.37 -13.43 -4.56
N MET A 370 -5.22 -12.76 -4.64
CA MET A 370 -4.85 -11.85 -5.71
C MET A 370 -3.38 -12.12 -6.05
N THR A 371 -3.09 -12.47 -7.29
CA THR A 371 -1.76 -13.02 -7.62
C THR A 371 -1.33 -12.62 -9.02
N GLY A 372 -0.05 -12.25 -9.15
CA GLY A 372 0.56 -11.84 -10.41
C GLY A 372 0.91 -13.01 -11.33
N ILE A 373 0.69 -12.81 -12.61
CA ILE A 373 1.23 -13.62 -13.71
C ILE A 373 1.87 -12.71 -14.75
N GLN A 374 3.06 -13.08 -15.22
CA GLN A 374 3.80 -12.34 -16.23
C GLN A 374 3.70 -13.03 -17.58
N PHE A 375 3.55 -12.23 -18.66
CA PHE A 375 3.69 -12.69 -20.04
C PHE A 375 4.81 -11.92 -20.71
N TYR A 376 5.78 -12.63 -21.27
CA TYR A 376 6.91 -12.05 -22.00
C TYR A 376 6.64 -12.13 -23.49
N LEU A 377 6.88 -11.02 -24.19
CA LEU A 377 6.47 -10.84 -25.57
C LEU A 377 7.70 -10.64 -26.49
N THR A 378 7.67 -11.26 -27.68
CA THR A 378 8.71 -11.06 -28.72
C THR A 378 8.48 -9.81 -29.58
N GLU A 379 7.32 -9.18 -29.45
CA GLU A 379 6.99 -7.87 -30.05
C GLU A 379 6.24 -7.03 -29.02
N SER A 380 6.48 -5.74 -29.01
CA SER A 380 5.71 -4.84 -28.12
C SER A 380 4.27 -4.75 -28.60
N ALA A 381 3.35 -5.02 -27.70
CA ALA A 381 1.92 -4.87 -27.97
C ALA A 381 1.55 -3.37 -27.91
N PRO A 382 0.71 -2.85 -28.83
CA PRO A 382 0.25 -1.47 -28.79
C PRO A 382 -0.86 -1.32 -27.71
N LEU A 383 -0.50 -1.60 -26.46
CA LEU A 383 -1.34 -1.40 -25.30
C LEU A 383 -1.36 0.07 -24.90
N LEU A 384 -1.90 0.36 -23.75
CA LEU A 384 -2.01 1.69 -23.20
C LEU A 384 -0.72 2.13 -22.51
N ASP A 385 -0.55 3.43 -22.40
CA ASP A 385 0.42 4.04 -21.50
C ASP A 385 -0.17 4.12 -20.08
N GLY A 386 -0.37 2.96 -19.43
CA GLY A 386 -0.87 2.88 -18.06
C GLY A 386 -1.62 1.60 -17.73
N HIS A 387 -2.41 1.65 -16.66
CA HIS A 387 -3.13 0.50 -16.15
C HIS A 387 -4.34 0.13 -17.00
N LEU A 388 -4.51 -1.17 -17.22
CA LEU A 388 -5.62 -1.80 -17.90
C LEU A 388 -6.47 -2.58 -16.88
N ASN A 389 -7.75 -2.29 -16.84
CA ASN A 389 -8.74 -3.03 -16.06
C ASN A 389 -9.69 -3.77 -17.03
N CYS A 390 -9.67 -5.10 -17.05
CA CYS A 390 -10.53 -5.93 -17.88
C CYS A 390 -11.88 -6.17 -17.18
N VAL A 391 -12.80 -5.20 -17.25
CA VAL A 391 -14.03 -5.19 -16.44
C VAL A 391 -15.02 -6.31 -16.77
N ASP A 392 -14.92 -6.93 -17.95
CA ASP A 392 -15.73 -8.07 -18.35
C ASP A 392 -15.05 -9.44 -18.11
N SER A 393 -13.79 -9.43 -17.63
CA SER A 393 -13.04 -10.64 -17.33
C SER A 393 -13.66 -11.39 -16.14
N PRO A 394 -14.01 -12.70 -16.28
CA PRO A 394 -14.50 -13.48 -15.14
C PRO A 394 -13.49 -13.58 -13.99
N TRP A 395 -12.19 -13.55 -14.30
CA TRP A 395 -11.13 -13.62 -13.30
C TRP A 395 -10.66 -12.24 -12.81
N ALA A 396 -11.42 -11.18 -13.12
CA ALA A 396 -11.18 -9.80 -12.69
C ALA A 396 -9.72 -9.38 -12.96
N LEU A 397 -9.30 -9.52 -14.22
CA LEU A 397 -7.92 -9.22 -14.61
C LEU A 397 -7.65 -7.73 -14.63
N THR A 398 -6.50 -7.35 -14.05
CA THR A 398 -5.85 -6.06 -14.27
C THR A 398 -4.47 -6.28 -14.86
N ALA A 399 -3.98 -5.35 -15.66
CA ALA A 399 -2.70 -5.52 -16.34
C ALA A 399 -1.97 -4.19 -16.55
N ILE A 400 -0.65 -4.28 -16.73
CA ILE A 400 0.19 -3.18 -17.19
C ILE A 400 1.31 -3.71 -18.07
N GLN A 401 1.57 -3.02 -19.17
CA GLN A 401 2.74 -3.23 -20.01
C GLN A 401 3.91 -2.47 -19.40
N GLN A 402 4.97 -3.16 -19.00
CA GLN A 402 5.98 -2.57 -18.14
C GLN A 402 7.19 -1.99 -18.89
N ALA A 403 7.71 -2.69 -19.91
CA ALA A 403 8.98 -2.29 -20.54
C ALA A 403 8.93 -0.88 -21.14
N GLY A 404 7.77 -0.44 -21.65
CA GLY A 404 7.56 0.92 -22.14
C GLY A 404 7.76 2.02 -21.10
N HIS A 405 7.65 1.70 -19.82
CA HIS A 405 7.87 2.61 -18.70
C HIS A 405 9.29 2.53 -18.11
N TRP A 406 10.17 1.70 -18.70
CA TRP A 406 11.55 1.49 -18.23
C TRP A 406 12.60 2.11 -19.19
N PRO A 407 12.67 3.44 -19.29
CA PRO A 407 13.48 4.11 -20.32
C PRO A 407 14.97 3.83 -20.21
N GLU A 408 15.47 3.49 -19.02
CA GLU A 408 16.87 3.18 -18.76
C GLU A 408 17.18 1.67 -18.87
N ARG A 409 16.24 0.87 -19.41
CA ARG A 409 16.39 -0.57 -19.62
C ARG A 409 16.23 -0.92 -21.09
N ASP A 410 17.20 -1.66 -21.62
CA ASP A 410 17.08 -2.36 -22.89
C ASP A 410 16.62 -3.80 -22.59
N PHE A 411 15.30 -4.03 -22.65
CA PHE A 411 14.72 -5.29 -22.18
C PHE A 411 15.39 -6.52 -22.79
N PRO A 412 15.59 -6.66 -24.13
CA PRO A 412 16.28 -7.80 -24.74
C PRO A 412 17.78 -7.86 -24.44
N ALA A 413 18.45 -6.72 -24.23
CA ALA A 413 19.86 -6.71 -23.87
C ALA A 413 20.09 -7.07 -22.39
N ASP A 414 19.17 -6.70 -21.52
CA ASP A 414 19.31 -6.78 -20.07
C ASP A 414 18.78 -8.09 -19.49
N TYR A 415 17.74 -8.71 -20.09
CA TYR A 415 17.00 -9.80 -19.47
C TYR A 415 16.84 -11.04 -20.34
N GLY A 416 16.66 -12.18 -19.70
CA GLY A 416 16.28 -13.45 -20.29
C GLY A 416 17.31 -14.00 -21.28
N ASP A 417 16.82 -14.57 -22.38
CA ASP A 417 17.62 -15.07 -23.48
C ASP A 417 17.83 -14.01 -24.60
N GLY A 418 17.21 -12.84 -24.43
CA GLY A 418 17.27 -11.74 -25.40
C GLY A 418 16.20 -11.80 -26.49
N ALA A 419 15.29 -12.78 -26.46
CA ALA A 419 14.20 -12.87 -27.43
C ALA A 419 12.95 -12.09 -27.00
N ALA A 420 12.71 -11.94 -25.71
CA ALA A 420 11.64 -11.10 -25.21
C ALA A 420 12.02 -9.61 -25.27
N VAL A 421 11.12 -8.79 -25.79
CA VAL A 421 11.30 -7.32 -25.91
C VAL A 421 10.39 -6.55 -24.94
N ASP A 422 9.42 -7.23 -24.34
CA ASP A 422 8.45 -6.60 -23.45
C ASP A 422 7.87 -7.61 -22.43
N CYS A 423 7.31 -7.09 -21.34
CA CYS A 423 6.55 -7.91 -20.41
C CYS A 423 5.23 -7.25 -20.02
N LEU A 424 4.19 -8.06 -19.96
CA LEU A 424 2.86 -7.72 -19.49
C LEU A 424 2.66 -8.33 -18.10
N SER A 425 2.59 -7.48 -17.08
CA SER A 425 2.25 -7.91 -15.72
C SER A 425 0.73 -7.91 -15.56
N VAL A 426 0.18 -9.02 -15.11
CA VAL A 426 -1.27 -9.23 -14.97
C VAL A 426 -1.56 -9.73 -13.56
N ASP A 427 -2.58 -9.18 -12.92
CA ASP A 427 -3.13 -9.71 -11.67
C ASP A 427 -4.45 -10.44 -11.90
N ILE A 428 -4.58 -11.59 -11.25
CA ILE A 428 -5.81 -12.39 -11.17
C ILE A 428 -6.43 -12.09 -9.81
N SER A 429 -7.55 -11.38 -9.79
CA SER A 429 -8.22 -10.98 -8.55
C SER A 429 -9.46 -11.83 -8.23
N GLU A 430 -9.86 -12.75 -9.12
CA GLU A 430 -10.97 -13.68 -8.91
C GLU A 430 -10.55 -15.12 -9.24
N TRP A 431 -10.46 -15.95 -8.21
CA TRP A 431 -9.97 -17.31 -8.32
C TRP A 431 -11.07 -18.39 -8.24
N ASP A 432 -12.32 -17.99 -7.93
CA ASP A 432 -13.44 -18.87 -7.63
C ASP A 432 -14.55 -18.86 -8.69
N ARG A 433 -14.42 -18.03 -9.75
CA ARG A 433 -15.35 -18.03 -10.89
C ARG A 433 -14.84 -18.87 -12.05
N PRO A 434 -15.75 -19.56 -12.77
CA PRO A 434 -15.37 -20.27 -14.01
C PRO A 434 -14.82 -19.30 -15.07
N GLY A 435 -13.69 -19.70 -15.71
CA GLY A 435 -13.11 -18.98 -16.84
C GLY A 435 -13.87 -19.24 -18.16
N ILE A 436 -13.42 -18.57 -19.25
CA ILE A 436 -14.07 -18.63 -20.56
C ILE A 436 -13.59 -19.80 -21.43
N LEU A 437 -12.34 -20.24 -21.23
CA LEU A 437 -11.73 -21.28 -22.07
C LEU A 437 -12.01 -22.69 -21.54
N TYR A 438 -11.88 -22.89 -20.23
CA TYR A 438 -12.03 -24.19 -19.59
C TYR A 438 -13.33 -24.37 -18.80
N GLY A 439 -14.08 -23.32 -18.53
CA GLY A 439 -15.29 -23.37 -17.70
C GLY A 439 -15.04 -23.82 -16.26
N ARG A 440 -13.78 -23.73 -15.78
CA ARG A 440 -13.32 -24.09 -14.44
C ARG A 440 -12.81 -22.84 -13.71
N THR A 441 -12.80 -22.88 -12.38
CA THR A 441 -12.19 -21.83 -11.57
C THR A 441 -10.67 -21.87 -11.69
N ALA A 442 -10.00 -20.76 -11.42
CA ALA A 442 -8.53 -20.70 -11.47
C ALA A 442 -7.88 -21.71 -10.51
N LYS A 443 -8.45 -21.90 -9.32
CA LYS A 443 -8.02 -22.93 -8.34
C LYS A 443 -8.13 -24.35 -8.86
N GLN A 444 -9.06 -24.63 -9.78
CA GLN A 444 -9.27 -25.94 -10.40
C GLN A 444 -8.42 -26.17 -11.67
N CYS A 445 -7.74 -25.15 -12.15
CA CYS A 445 -6.86 -25.21 -13.30
C CYS A 445 -5.43 -25.54 -12.90
N THR A 446 -4.68 -26.24 -13.74
CA THR A 446 -3.22 -26.34 -13.60
C THR A 446 -2.56 -25.00 -13.91
N ARG A 447 -1.31 -24.79 -13.49
CA ARG A 447 -0.55 -23.55 -13.78
C ARG A 447 -0.55 -23.20 -15.28
N THR A 448 -0.38 -24.20 -16.15
CA THR A 448 -0.43 -24.00 -17.60
C THR A 448 -1.82 -23.62 -18.09
N GLU A 449 -2.87 -24.20 -17.53
CA GLU A 449 -4.25 -23.83 -17.89
C GLU A 449 -4.60 -22.43 -17.39
N VAL A 450 -4.14 -22.04 -16.20
CA VAL A 450 -4.28 -20.65 -15.71
C VAL A 450 -3.65 -19.67 -16.70
N ALA A 451 -2.41 -19.91 -17.14
CA ALA A 451 -1.75 -19.02 -18.10
C ALA A 451 -2.51 -18.92 -19.43
N LYS A 452 -3.00 -20.04 -19.97
CA LYS A 452 -3.80 -20.06 -21.20
C LYS A 452 -5.14 -19.37 -21.04
N GLU A 453 -5.80 -19.55 -19.90
CA GLU A 453 -7.09 -18.93 -19.60
C GLU A 453 -6.93 -17.42 -19.48
N VAL A 454 -5.93 -16.93 -18.71
CA VAL A 454 -5.63 -15.49 -18.58
C VAL A 454 -5.34 -14.87 -19.95
N TRP A 455 -4.50 -15.52 -20.76
CA TRP A 455 -4.20 -15.07 -22.12
C TRP A 455 -5.45 -15.00 -23.01
N ALA A 456 -6.35 -15.99 -22.89
CA ALA A 456 -7.63 -15.99 -23.62
C ALA A 456 -8.55 -14.84 -23.17
N GLN A 457 -8.63 -14.58 -21.86
CA GLN A 457 -9.44 -13.49 -21.32
C GLN A 457 -8.88 -12.12 -21.72
N LEU A 458 -7.56 -11.92 -21.71
CA LEU A 458 -6.91 -10.72 -22.23
C LEU A 458 -7.22 -10.50 -23.71
N LYS A 459 -7.10 -11.55 -24.54
CA LYS A 459 -7.46 -11.45 -25.96
C LYS A 459 -8.95 -11.15 -26.17
N ALA A 460 -9.83 -11.72 -25.35
CA ALA A 460 -11.26 -11.44 -25.43
C ALA A 460 -11.60 -9.96 -25.10
N ALA A 461 -10.82 -9.33 -24.23
CA ALA A 461 -10.96 -7.93 -23.86
C ALA A 461 -10.30 -6.95 -24.86
N LEU A 462 -9.22 -7.36 -25.53
CA LEU A 462 -8.36 -6.45 -26.31
C LEU A 462 -8.44 -6.65 -27.84
N ASN A 463 -8.83 -7.85 -28.31
CA ASN A 463 -8.89 -8.18 -29.75
C ASN A 463 -10.30 -8.11 -30.32
N ASP A 464 -11.23 -7.44 -29.68
CA ASP A 464 -12.67 -7.57 -29.93
C ASP A 464 -13.28 -6.56 -30.91
N THR A 465 -12.65 -5.40 -31.09
CA THR A 465 -13.19 -4.29 -31.92
C THR A 465 -12.61 -4.25 -33.34
N GLY A 466 -12.23 -5.40 -33.88
CA GLY A 466 -11.60 -5.54 -35.21
C GLY A 466 -10.12 -5.22 -35.21
N LYS A 467 -9.51 -5.03 -34.04
CA LYS A 467 -8.07 -4.89 -33.82
C LYS A 467 -7.50 -6.19 -33.27
N VAL A 468 -6.28 -6.52 -33.66
CA VAL A 468 -5.50 -7.61 -33.05
C VAL A 468 -4.36 -6.99 -32.27
N VAL A 469 -4.54 -6.84 -30.96
CA VAL A 469 -3.57 -6.25 -30.04
C VAL A 469 -2.61 -7.32 -29.51
N LEU A 470 -3.13 -8.48 -29.11
CA LEU A 470 -2.35 -9.61 -28.62
C LEU A 470 -2.40 -10.78 -29.62
N ARG A 471 -1.21 -11.22 -30.08
CA ARG A 471 -1.06 -12.38 -30.98
C ARG A 471 -0.43 -13.54 -30.24
N ASP A 472 -0.90 -14.76 -30.50
CA ASP A 472 -0.29 -15.96 -29.92
C ASP A 472 1.17 -16.13 -30.35
N SER A 473 1.54 -15.68 -31.56
CA SER A 473 2.90 -15.69 -32.06
C SER A 473 3.85 -14.73 -31.32
N ALA A 474 3.32 -13.72 -30.66
CA ALA A 474 4.10 -12.77 -29.86
C ALA A 474 4.43 -13.30 -28.45
N LEU A 475 3.73 -14.35 -28.00
CA LEU A 475 3.94 -14.90 -26.66
C LEU A 475 5.24 -15.72 -26.63
N HIS A 476 6.27 -15.21 -25.96
CA HIS A 476 7.52 -15.91 -25.72
C HIS A 476 7.37 -16.95 -24.60
N SER A 477 6.97 -16.51 -23.42
CA SER A 477 6.83 -17.34 -22.23
C SER A 477 5.93 -16.65 -21.19
N TRP A 478 5.65 -17.34 -20.11
CA TRP A 478 4.85 -16.83 -19.00
C TRP A 478 5.42 -17.32 -17.67
N PHE A 479 5.08 -16.63 -16.59
CA PHE A 479 5.47 -17.01 -15.24
C PHE A 479 4.37 -16.63 -14.25
N LEU A 480 3.77 -17.63 -13.62
CA LEU A 480 2.82 -17.45 -12.52
C LEU A 480 3.59 -17.41 -11.20
N ASP A 481 3.23 -16.51 -10.29
CA ASP A 481 3.89 -16.37 -8.99
C ASP A 481 4.04 -17.74 -8.29
N PRO A 482 5.22 -18.06 -7.76
CA PRO A 482 5.49 -19.35 -7.13
C PRO A 482 4.81 -19.51 -5.77
N GLY A 483 4.28 -18.43 -5.16
CA GLY A 483 3.49 -18.49 -3.94
C GLY A 483 2.16 -19.23 -4.11
N VAL A 484 1.69 -19.39 -5.37
CA VAL A 484 0.53 -20.23 -5.70
C VAL A 484 0.99 -21.64 -5.97
N ASP A 485 0.52 -22.60 -5.18
CA ASP A 485 0.86 -24.01 -5.30
C ASP A 485 -0.38 -24.91 -5.19
N GLY A 486 -0.23 -26.17 -5.59
CA GLY A 486 -1.29 -27.17 -5.50
C GLY A 486 -2.56 -26.87 -6.29
N ILE A 487 -2.59 -25.86 -7.17
CA ILE A 487 -3.76 -25.58 -8.04
C ILE A 487 -3.97 -26.73 -9.03
N GLY A 488 -5.24 -26.99 -9.36
CA GLY A 488 -5.63 -28.19 -10.10
C GLY A 488 -5.67 -29.46 -9.25
N THR A 489 -5.41 -29.35 -7.94
CA THR A 489 -5.54 -30.41 -6.94
C THR A 489 -6.63 -30.05 -5.90
N PRO A 490 -7.05 -30.98 -5.02
CA PRO A 490 -8.02 -30.69 -3.98
C PRO A 490 -7.58 -29.66 -2.93
N ASN A 491 -6.27 -29.38 -2.80
CA ASN A 491 -5.70 -28.53 -1.75
C ASN A 491 -4.83 -27.43 -2.37
N PRO A 492 -5.42 -26.45 -3.08
CA PRO A 492 -4.68 -25.31 -3.59
C PRO A 492 -4.27 -24.38 -2.44
N VAL A 493 -3.09 -23.77 -2.54
CA VAL A 493 -2.52 -22.87 -1.55
C VAL A 493 -2.04 -21.60 -2.24
N ASN A 494 -2.28 -20.45 -1.61
CA ASN A 494 -1.59 -19.21 -1.89
C ASN A 494 -0.85 -18.79 -0.61
N GLU A 495 0.46 -18.72 -0.70
CA GLU A 495 1.31 -18.35 0.44
C GLU A 495 1.28 -16.85 0.77
N ASP A 496 0.79 -16.02 -0.15
CA ASP A 496 0.77 -14.56 -0.04
C ASP A 496 -0.66 -14.02 -0.34
N GLU A 497 -1.65 -14.48 0.44
CA GLU A 497 -3.03 -14.01 0.34
C GLU A 497 -3.12 -12.50 0.60
N LEU A 498 -4.10 -11.83 -0.01
CA LEU A 498 -4.39 -10.42 0.20
C LEU A 498 -5.43 -10.26 1.31
N LEU A 499 -5.20 -9.34 2.25
CA LEU A 499 -6.22 -8.92 3.20
C LEU A 499 -7.40 -8.27 2.44
N ILE A 500 -8.61 -8.75 2.69
CA ILE A 500 -9.85 -8.18 2.15
C ILE A 500 -10.64 -7.45 3.24
N HIS A 501 -11.58 -6.61 2.82
CA HIS A 501 -12.31 -5.71 3.71
C HIS A 501 -13.83 -5.90 3.60
N PRO A 502 -14.37 -7.05 4.02
CA PRO A 502 -15.80 -7.25 4.13
C PRO A 502 -16.43 -6.34 5.20
N VAL A 503 -17.75 -6.19 5.13
CA VAL A 503 -18.53 -5.43 6.13
C VAL A 503 -18.23 -5.90 7.55
N GLY A 504 -18.13 -4.95 8.49
CA GLY A 504 -17.93 -5.23 9.92
C GLY A 504 -16.50 -5.65 10.31
N THR A 505 -15.55 -5.71 9.37
CA THR A 505 -14.18 -6.17 9.67
C THR A 505 -13.27 -5.07 10.23
N PHE A 506 -13.56 -3.81 9.97
CA PHE A 506 -12.73 -2.69 10.43
C PHE A 506 -12.47 -2.71 11.93
N HIS A 507 -13.49 -2.97 12.75
CA HIS A 507 -13.39 -2.99 14.21
C HIS A 507 -12.56 -4.17 14.76
N ASN A 508 -12.21 -5.13 13.93
CA ASN A 508 -11.34 -6.25 14.27
C ASN A 508 -9.86 -5.95 14.02
N ARG A 509 -9.54 -4.86 13.31
CA ARG A 509 -8.16 -4.45 13.05
C ARG A 509 -7.50 -3.93 14.33
N PRO A 510 -6.27 -4.39 14.66
CA PRO A 510 -5.55 -3.94 15.85
C PRO A 510 -4.94 -2.57 15.63
N THR A 511 -4.60 -1.88 16.72
CA THR A 511 -3.69 -0.74 16.69
C THR A 511 -2.24 -1.20 16.63
N ALA A 512 -1.32 -0.31 16.24
CA ALA A 512 0.11 -0.59 16.23
C ALA A 512 0.69 -0.85 17.64
N ARG A 513 0.10 -0.26 18.68
CA ARG A 513 0.44 -0.48 20.07
C ARG A 513 -0.38 -1.64 20.64
N THR A 514 0.30 -2.59 21.28
CA THR A 514 -0.34 -3.66 22.04
C THR A 514 -0.37 -3.34 23.54
N GLU A 515 -1.13 -4.10 24.31
CA GLU A 515 -1.10 -4.07 25.78
C GLU A 515 0.21 -4.71 26.33
N ILE A 516 0.97 -5.41 25.49
CA ILE A 516 2.23 -6.05 25.84
C ILE A 516 3.38 -5.05 25.68
N PRO A 517 4.11 -4.68 26.73
CA PRO A 517 4.96 -3.50 26.76
C PRO A 517 6.03 -3.40 25.68
N ASN A 518 6.58 -4.52 25.23
CA ASN A 518 7.69 -4.57 24.26
C ASN A 518 7.31 -5.20 22.93
N PHE A 519 6.00 -5.29 22.61
CA PHE A 519 5.48 -5.90 21.40
C PHE A 519 4.61 -4.93 20.62
N PHE A 520 4.94 -4.71 19.35
CA PHE A 520 4.29 -3.74 18.47
C PHE A 520 3.90 -4.40 17.14
N LEU A 521 2.82 -3.92 16.52
CA LEU A 521 2.29 -4.48 15.28
C LEU A 521 2.49 -3.49 14.13
N ALA A 522 2.90 -4.01 12.98
CA ALA A 522 2.96 -3.29 11.71
C ALA A 522 2.47 -4.19 10.59
N GLY A 523 1.91 -3.61 9.56
CA GLY A 523 1.34 -4.33 8.41
C GLY A 523 0.06 -3.65 7.93
N ASP A 524 -0.40 -4.05 6.77
CA ASP A 524 -1.60 -3.53 6.13
C ASP A 524 -2.90 -3.85 6.90
N TYR A 525 -2.87 -4.84 7.80
CA TYR A 525 -3.99 -5.20 8.68
C TYR A 525 -4.10 -4.31 9.93
N VAL A 526 -3.08 -3.55 10.28
CA VAL A 526 -3.10 -2.63 11.42
C VAL A 526 -3.93 -1.40 11.06
N CYS A 527 -4.76 -0.95 12.01
CA CYS A 527 -5.65 0.18 11.83
C CYS A 527 -4.85 1.49 11.64
N VAL A 528 -4.94 2.06 10.46
CA VAL A 528 -4.43 3.38 10.07
C VAL A 528 -5.48 4.08 9.22
N ASP A 529 -5.24 5.33 8.85
CA ASP A 529 -6.24 6.14 8.14
C ASP A 529 -6.59 5.59 6.75
N ILE A 530 -5.61 5.02 6.02
CA ILE A 530 -5.89 4.25 4.81
C ILE A 530 -6.34 2.84 5.19
N ASP A 531 -7.64 2.61 5.08
CA ASP A 531 -8.29 1.37 5.45
C ASP A 531 -8.32 0.39 4.27
N LEU A 532 -7.14 0.00 3.80
CA LEU A 532 -6.99 -0.90 2.67
C LEU A 532 -5.65 -1.63 2.74
N ALA A 533 -5.59 -2.87 2.21
CA ALA A 533 -4.35 -3.61 2.02
C ALA A 533 -3.47 -2.91 0.99
N THR A 534 -2.56 -2.06 1.45
CA THR A 534 -1.70 -1.23 0.60
C THR A 534 -0.29 -1.09 1.17
N MET A 535 0.65 -0.77 0.30
CA MET A 535 2.01 -0.41 0.71
C MET A 535 2.02 0.86 1.59
N GLU A 536 1.11 1.80 1.35
CA GLU A 536 0.92 3.01 2.19
C GLU A 536 0.45 2.64 3.59
N GLY A 537 -0.55 1.74 3.71
CA GLY A 537 -1.03 1.25 5.00
C GLY A 537 0.06 0.52 5.78
N ALA A 538 0.84 -0.31 5.08
CA ALA A 538 1.99 -1.00 5.67
C ALA A 538 3.06 -0.01 6.17
N ASN A 539 3.36 1.06 5.41
CA ASN A 539 4.30 2.10 5.81
C ASN A 539 3.77 2.93 7.00
N ALA A 540 2.54 3.43 6.91
CA ALA A 540 1.93 4.23 7.97
C ALA A 540 1.82 3.47 9.30
N SER A 541 1.43 2.20 9.26
CA SER A 541 1.34 1.34 10.45
C SER A 541 2.70 1.08 11.09
N ALA A 542 3.74 0.90 10.28
CA ALA A 542 5.10 0.74 10.79
C ALA A 542 5.59 2.02 11.48
N ARG A 543 5.32 3.19 10.92
CA ARG A 543 5.59 4.49 11.57
C ARG A 543 4.83 4.62 12.90
N ALA A 544 3.57 4.18 12.94
CA ALA A 544 2.79 4.15 14.18
C ALA A 544 3.39 3.20 15.23
N ALA A 545 3.87 2.02 14.81
CA ALA A 545 4.53 1.07 15.69
C ALA A 545 5.84 1.64 16.27
N VAL A 546 6.64 2.30 15.42
CA VAL A 546 7.86 2.98 15.89
C VAL A 546 7.53 4.12 16.86
N ASN A 547 6.51 4.93 16.58
CA ASN A 547 6.07 5.98 17.51
C ASN A 547 5.62 5.40 18.86
N ALA A 548 4.87 4.30 18.85
CA ALA A 548 4.45 3.60 20.07
C ALA A 548 5.66 3.04 20.87
N LEU A 549 6.67 2.52 20.17
CA LEU A 549 7.92 2.06 20.79
C LEU A 549 8.69 3.23 21.41
N LEU A 550 8.84 4.35 20.68
CA LEU A 550 9.51 5.55 21.19
C LEU A 550 8.80 6.12 22.43
N ASP A 551 7.47 6.09 22.47
CA ASP A 551 6.68 6.49 23.64
C ASP A 551 6.91 5.55 24.82
N HIS A 552 6.92 4.23 24.55
CA HIS A 552 7.16 3.22 25.58
C HIS A 552 8.52 3.35 26.25
N VAL A 553 9.59 3.60 25.48
CA VAL A 553 10.95 3.73 26.03
C VAL A 553 11.27 5.14 26.54
N GLY A 554 10.34 6.08 26.43
CA GLY A 554 10.55 7.49 26.79
C GLY A 554 11.65 8.15 25.95
N SER A 555 11.74 7.81 24.66
CA SER A 555 12.77 8.36 23.77
C SER A 555 12.54 9.84 23.46
N GLY A 556 13.60 10.62 23.52
CA GLY A 556 13.61 12.01 23.05
C GLY A 556 13.73 12.18 21.52
N ALA A 557 13.87 11.09 20.77
CA ALA A 557 13.95 11.13 19.30
C ALA A 557 12.63 11.66 18.69
N PRO A 558 12.70 12.36 17.55
CA PRO A 558 11.49 12.86 16.88
C PRO A 558 10.57 11.72 16.47
N ARG A 559 9.27 11.93 16.63
CA ARG A 559 8.25 10.98 16.17
C ARG A 559 8.23 10.93 14.64
N CYS A 560 7.90 9.75 14.09
CA CYS A 560 7.64 9.61 12.66
C CYS A 560 6.41 10.45 12.30
N THR A 561 6.49 11.22 11.25
CA THR A 561 5.33 11.90 10.68
C THR A 561 4.42 10.85 10.04
N ILE A 562 3.13 10.91 10.31
CA ILE A 562 2.09 10.10 9.66
C ILE A 562 1.10 11.08 9.06
N THR A 563 1.09 11.16 7.75
CA THR A 563 0.17 12.02 7.00
C THR A 563 -1.13 11.25 6.74
N PRO A 564 -2.27 11.74 7.23
CA PRO A 564 -3.56 11.11 6.96
C PRO A 564 -4.00 11.32 5.51
N LEU A 565 -5.00 10.55 5.06
CA LEU A 565 -5.71 10.83 3.81
C LEU A 565 -6.36 12.21 3.88
N TYR A 566 -6.36 12.92 2.75
CA TYR A 566 -6.98 14.22 2.68
C TYR A 566 -8.50 14.12 2.90
N ARG A 567 -9.01 14.99 3.73
CA ARG A 567 -10.44 15.18 3.99
C ARG A 567 -10.77 16.65 3.84
N ALA A 568 -11.70 16.98 2.96
CA ALA A 568 -12.02 18.37 2.66
C ALA A 568 -12.57 19.12 3.90
N PRO A 569 -11.83 20.11 4.44
CA PRO A 569 -12.30 20.89 5.58
C PRO A 569 -13.55 21.69 5.25
N GLU A 570 -13.77 22.02 4.00
CA GLU A 570 -14.96 22.73 3.51
C GLU A 570 -16.26 21.97 3.80
N PHE A 571 -16.20 20.62 3.93
CA PHE A 571 -17.37 19.79 4.19
C PHE A 571 -17.63 19.53 5.69
N GLU A 572 -16.81 20.05 6.58
CA GLU A 572 -16.99 19.83 8.02
C GLU A 572 -18.31 20.39 8.58
N VAL A 573 -18.86 21.43 7.98
CA VAL A 573 -20.19 21.96 8.35
C VAL A 573 -21.26 20.93 8.02
N LEU A 574 -21.18 20.30 6.84
CA LEU A 574 -22.14 19.27 6.39
C LEU A 574 -22.00 17.99 7.23
N LYS A 575 -20.79 17.56 7.56
CA LYS A 575 -20.53 16.42 8.44
C LYS A 575 -21.06 16.65 9.85
N ARG A 576 -20.92 17.88 10.40
CA ARG A 576 -21.53 18.22 11.70
C ARG A 576 -23.05 18.19 11.65
N HIS A 577 -23.65 18.66 10.56
CA HIS A 577 -25.09 18.56 10.36
C HIS A 577 -25.53 17.10 10.28
N ASP A 578 -24.80 16.28 9.52
CA ASP A 578 -25.07 14.84 9.40
C ASP A 578 -24.95 14.10 10.73
N ARG A 579 -23.96 14.47 11.57
CA ARG A 579 -23.81 13.91 12.93
C ARG A 579 -25.07 14.12 13.77
N THR A 580 -25.68 15.31 13.66
CA THR A 580 -26.94 15.60 14.36
C THR A 580 -28.09 14.76 13.83
N ARG A 581 -28.20 14.62 12.50
CA ARG A 581 -29.21 13.78 11.85
C ARG A 581 -29.02 12.31 12.24
N HIS A 582 -27.79 11.81 12.21
CA HIS A 582 -27.46 10.42 12.55
C HIS A 582 -27.86 10.08 13.99
N ARG A 583 -27.58 10.97 14.97
CA ARG A 583 -28.02 10.79 16.38
C ARG A 583 -29.54 10.72 16.55
N TRP A 584 -30.29 11.29 15.61
CA TRP A 584 -31.76 11.21 15.59
C TRP A 584 -32.30 10.05 14.74
N GLY A 585 -31.43 9.17 14.26
CA GLY A 585 -31.82 8.06 13.38
C GLY A 585 -32.28 8.50 11.99
N LEU A 586 -31.94 9.74 11.57
CA LEU A 586 -32.34 10.28 10.27
C LEU A 586 -31.24 9.98 9.21
N PRO A 587 -31.62 9.78 7.93
CA PRO A 587 -30.66 9.61 6.84
C PRO A 587 -29.81 10.87 6.66
N ASN A 588 -28.70 10.76 5.90
CA ASN A 588 -27.94 11.94 5.47
C ASN A 588 -28.83 12.91 4.69
N ALA A 589 -28.56 14.21 4.76
CA ALA A 589 -29.41 15.23 4.12
C ALA A 589 -29.46 15.10 2.59
N LEU A 590 -28.44 14.53 1.95
CA LEU A 590 -28.39 14.27 0.51
C LEU A 590 -28.91 12.87 0.13
N ASP A 591 -29.22 12.02 1.12
CA ASP A 591 -29.76 10.69 0.88
C ASP A 591 -31.26 10.79 0.72
N LEU A 592 -31.68 10.90 -0.53
CA LEU A 592 -33.09 11.08 -0.90
C LEU A 592 -33.83 9.77 -1.20
N GLY A 593 -33.17 8.61 -0.99
CA GLY A 593 -33.74 7.26 -1.20
C GLY A 593 -33.42 6.69 -2.57
#